data_03086ce56a3977d35b92fa963e7cb94f
#
_entry.id   03086ce56a3977d35b92fa963e7cb94f
#
_cell.length_a   1.000
_cell.length_b   1.000
_cell.length_c   1.000
_cell.angle_alpha   90.00
_cell.angle_beta   90.00
_cell.angle_gamma   90.00
#
_symmetry.space_group_name_H-M   'P 1'
#
loop_
_entity.id
_entity.type
_entity.pdbx_description
1 polymer ?
#
loop_
_entity_poly.entity_id
_entity_poly.type
_entity_poly.pdbx_seq_one_letter_code
_entity_poly.pdbx_strand_id
1 'polypeptide(L)'
;MLSDEQLAEYYSKSYRNDYQWVNSGPTSKHIKKRVSEAQTRLNKLQPFFKNNPRILDFGCGSGEFIDLMQDSGALASGFEPGKLYSNYAKDQKGLDVQNCGWENYECKEKFDFVTAFHVFEHLTHPLQAFKKAISWLNQDGLIYIEVPNMANGLKLKGFGSLHMAHTVGFGRYSLELLGAYSGMVPVEVFDEYDIGIIFKKGQPRPLEEIKKNSLDEFRDFNLKQVSKQFWLYSIRKLYKKRSRR
;
A
#
# COMPACT_ATOMS: atom_id res chain seq x y z
N MET A 1 1.17 -3.58 -22.84
CA MET A 1 1.49 -3.22 -21.45
C MET A 1 2.26 -1.91 -21.52
N LEU A 2 1.99 -0.95 -20.65
CA LEU A 2 2.75 0.31 -20.62
C LEU A 2 4.22 0.02 -20.24
N SER A 3 5.18 0.79 -20.79
CA SER A 3 6.58 0.73 -20.31
C SER A 3 6.69 1.33 -18.92
N ASP A 4 7.81 1.06 -18.20
CA ASP A 4 8.04 1.63 -16.88
C ASP A 4 8.06 3.17 -16.90
N GLU A 5 8.60 3.77 -17.94
CA GLU A 5 8.59 5.22 -18.16
C GLU A 5 7.18 5.76 -18.36
N GLN A 6 6.35 5.08 -19.15
CA GLN A 6 4.95 5.44 -19.37
C GLN A 6 4.12 5.29 -18.08
N LEU A 7 4.40 4.28 -17.26
CA LEU A 7 3.77 4.10 -15.96
C LEU A 7 4.21 5.17 -14.96
N ALA A 8 5.50 5.48 -14.89
CA ALA A 8 6.01 6.54 -14.04
C ALA A 8 5.40 7.90 -14.43
N GLU A 9 5.29 8.20 -15.72
CA GLU A 9 4.61 9.40 -16.22
C GLU A 9 3.12 9.40 -15.86
N TYR A 10 2.43 8.27 -16.04
CA TYR A 10 1.02 8.11 -15.67
C TYR A 10 0.80 8.37 -14.18
N TYR A 11 1.60 7.79 -13.28
CA TYR A 11 1.49 8.00 -11.85
C TYR A 11 1.82 9.42 -11.41
N SER A 12 2.79 10.06 -12.08
CA SER A 12 3.17 11.43 -11.74
C SER A 12 2.16 12.50 -12.19
N LYS A 13 1.42 12.26 -13.30
CA LYS A 13 0.57 13.27 -13.94
C LYS A 13 -0.92 12.91 -13.97
N SER A 14 -1.26 11.66 -14.31
CA SER A 14 -2.62 11.31 -14.72
C SER A 14 -3.37 10.42 -13.73
N TYR A 15 -2.69 9.55 -12.97
CA TYR A 15 -3.31 8.57 -12.10
C TYR A 15 -4.36 9.16 -11.15
N ARG A 16 -4.03 10.28 -10.49
CA ARG A 16 -4.94 10.93 -9.55
C ARG A 16 -6.10 11.64 -10.25
N ASN A 17 -5.88 12.17 -11.45
CA ASN A 17 -6.91 12.81 -12.25
C ASN A 17 -7.94 11.77 -12.74
N ASP A 18 -7.48 10.64 -13.25
CA ASP A 18 -8.33 9.56 -13.76
C ASP A 18 -9.11 8.87 -12.65
N TYR A 19 -8.51 8.78 -11.47
CA TYR A 19 -9.05 8.05 -10.34
C TYR A 19 -9.90 8.87 -9.39
N GLN A 20 -9.52 10.11 -9.16
CA GLN A 20 -10.16 10.97 -8.16
C GLN A 20 -10.90 12.15 -8.76
N TRP A 21 -10.81 12.33 -10.11
CA TRP A 21 -11.44 13.46 -10.83
C TRP A 21 -11.03 14.82 -10.23
N VAL A 22 -9.78 14.94 -9.77
CA VAL A 22 -9.30 16.13 -9.06
C VAL A 22 -8.09 16.71 -9.77
N ASN A 23 -8.25 17.85 -10.39
CA ASN A 23 -7.19 18.60 -11.07
C ASN A 23 -6.43 19.59 -10.15
N SER A 24 -6.81 19.68 -8.86
CA SER A 24 -6.34 20.75 -7.95
C SER A 24 -5.74 20.25 -6.63
N GLY A 25 -5.29 18.99 -6.57
CA GLY A 25 -4.77 18.39 -5.33
C GLY A 25 -5.87 17.73 -4.46
N PRO A 26 -5.57 17.33 -3.21
CA PRO A 26 -6.50 16.58 -2.39
C PRO A 26 -7.68 17.45 -1.91
N THR A 27 -8.91 16.93 -2.05
CA THR A 27 -10.12 17.60 -1.55
C THR A 27 -10.25 17.44 -0.04
N SER A 28 -10.98 18.35 0.64
CA SER A 28 -11.27 18.24 2.08
C SER A 28 -11.95 16.91 2.46
N LYS A 29 -12.79 16.37 1.59
CA LYS A 29 -13.43 15.06 1.79
C LYS A 29 -12.39 13.93 1.71
N HIS A 30 -11.45 14.01 0.78
CA HIS A 30 -10.36 13.05 0.64
C HIS A 30 -9.47 13.09 1.88
N ILE A 31 -9.03 14.27 2.31
CA ILE A 31 -8.19 14.45 3.49
C ILE A 31 -8.86 13.87 4.74
N LYS A 32 -10.13 14.21 5.02
CA LYS A 32 -10.86 13.66 6.18
C LYS A 32 -10.89 12.14 6.19
N LYS A 33 -11.09 11.53 5.01
CA LYS A 33 -11.06 10.06 4.88
C LYS A 33 -9.66 9.52 5.19
N ARG A 34 -8.61 10.11 4.62
CA ARG A 34 -7.22 9.68 4.82
C ARG A 34 -6.73 9.86 6.26
N VAL A 35 -7.12 10.93 6.93
CA VAL A 35 -6.84 11.11 8.37
C VAL A 35 -7.47 9.99 9.20
N SER A 36 -8.73 9.62 8.92
CA SER A 36 -9.38 8.50 9.62
C SER A 36 -8.69 7.15 9.37
N GLU A 37 -8.25 6.90 8.13
CA GLU A 37 -7.48 5.71 7.76
C GLU A 37 -6.09 5.72 8.44
N ALA A 38 -5.41 6.87 8.46
CA ALA A 38 -4.12 7.04 9.13
C ALA A 38 -4.22 6.77 10.64
N GLN A 39 -5.29 7.25 11.30
CA GLN A 39 -5.53 6.96 12.71
C GLN A 39 -5.73 5.46 12.97
N THR A 40 -6.48 4.77 12.11
CA THR A 40 -6.67 3.31 12.21
C THR A 40 -5.34 2.57 12.07
N ARG A 41 -4.50 3.00 11.12
CA ARG A 41 -3.16 2.45 10.87
C ARG A 41 -2.21 2.71 12.05
N LEU A 42 -2.23 3.94 12.61
CA LEU A 42 -1.45 4.26 13.81
C LEU A 42 -1.81 3.34 14.97
N ASN A 43 -3.10 3.20 15.29
CA ASN A 43 -3.55 2.34 16.38
C ASN A 43 -3.10 0.87 16.19
N LYS A 44 -3.07 0.40 14.95
CA LYS A 44 -2.61 -0.94 14.58
C LYS A 44 -1.09 -1.11 14.73
N LEU A 45 -0.33 -0.09 14.34
CA LEU A 45 1.14 -0.17 14.23
C LEU A 45 1.88 0.30 15.49
N GLN A 46 1.24 1.15 16.31
CA GLN A 46 1.84 1.74 17.52
C GLN A 46 2.52 0.72 18.46
N PRO A 47 1.97 -0.50 18.69
CA PRO A 47 2.63 -1.50 19.53
C PRO A 47 4.02 -1.95 19.03
N PHE A 48 4.34 -1.70 17.77
CA PHE A 48 5.60 -2.12 17.14
C PHE A 48 6.62 -0.97 17.04
N PHE A 49 6.24 0.24 17.45
CA PHE A 49 7.13 1.39 17.41
C PHE A 49 8.02 1.45 18.65
N LYS A 50 9.28 1.79 18.45
CA LYS A 50 10.20 2.21 19.52
C LYS A 50 9.85 3.62 19.98
N ASN A 51 10.41 4.08 21.09
CA ASN A 51 10.30 5.47 21.51
C ASN A 51 10.96 6.40 20.47
N ASN A 52 10.21 7.44 20.04
CA ASN A 52 10.64 8.41 19.04
C ASN A 52 11.20 7.75 17.76
N PRO A 53 10.44 6.87 17.09
CA PRO A 53 10.94 6.11 15.95
C PRO A 53 11.19 7.03 14.76
N ARG A 54 12.21 6.69 13.96
CA ARG A 54 12.40 7.26 12.64
C ARG A 54 11.61 6.45 11.62
N ILE A 55 10.63 7.08 10.97
CA ILE A 55 9.65 6.41 10.09
C ILE A 55 9.75 6.98 8.68
N LEU A 56 9.76 6.09 7.69
CA LEU A 56 9.59 6.43 6.28
C LEU A 56 8.25 5.93 5.78
N ASP A 57 7.42 6.83 5.23
CA ASP A 57 6.19 6.46 4.53
C ASP A 57 6.43 6.41 3.02
N PHE A 58 6.42 5.20 2.47
CA PHE A 58 6.66 4.89 1.06
C PHE A 58 5.40 5.17 0.24
N GLY A 59 5.41 6.19 -0.61
CA GLY A 59 4.23 6.62 -1.36
C GLY A 59 3.19 7.31 -0.47
N CYS A 60 3.63 8.29 0.30
CA CYS A 60 2.88 8.91 1.40
C CYS A 60 1.64 9.72 0.99
N GLY A 61 1.38 9.89 -0.30
CA GLY A 61 0.25 10.71 -0.77
C GLY A 61 0.31 12.14 -0.28
N SER A 62 -0.77 12.61 0.36
CA SER A 62 -0.87 13.96 0.94
C SER A 62 -0.32 14.06 2.37
N GLY A 63 0.33 13.01 2.89
CA GLY A 63 1.13 13.04 4.10
C GLY A 63 0.36 12.86 5.41
N GLU A 64 -0.91 12.43 5.39
CA GLU A 64 -1.74 12.34 6.61
C GLU A 64 -1.16 11.39 7.66
N PHE A 65 -0.50 10.30 7.23
CA PHE A 65 0.14 9.38 8.16
C PHE A 65 1.42 10.00 8.76
N ILE A 66 2.22 10.70 7.95
CA ILE A 66 3.42 11.41 8.42
C ILE A 66 3.04 12.49 9.45
N ASP A 67 2.03 13.32 9.15
CA ASP A 67 1.51 14.38 10.02
C ASP A 67 1.14 13.79 11.40
N LEU A 68 0.35 12.72 11.40
CA LEU A 68 -0.08 12.03 12.61
C LEU A 68 1.08 11.40 13.39
N MET A 69 2.07 10.85 12.69
CA MET A 69 3.26 10.30 13.32
C MET A 69 4.13 11.37 13.98
N GLN A 70 4.30 12.53 13.35
CA GLN A 70 5.02 13.67 13.92
C GLN A 70 4.30 14.21 15.16
N ASP A 71 2.97 14.31 15.14
CA ASP A 71 2.15 14.67 16.30
C ASP A 71 2.33 13.69 17.48
N SER A 72 2.63 12.43 17.20
CA SER A 72 2.93 11.41 18.22
C SER A 72 4.40 11.39 18.68
N GLY A 73 5.23 12.31 18.20
CA GLY A 73 6.64 12.43 18.58
C GLY A 73 7.64 11.64 17.72
N ALA A 74 7.21 11.03 16.63
CA ALA A 74 8.10 10.32 15.70
C ALA A 74 8.84 11.28 14.77
N LEU A 75 10.02 10.87 14.29
CA LEU A 75 10.73 11.51 13.18
C LEU A 75 10.25 10.89 11.87
N ALA A 76 9.12 11.39 11.34
CA ALA A 76 8.50 10.83 10.15
C ALA A 76 8.77 11.68 8.91
N SER A 77 9.09 11.01 7.81
CA SER A 77 9.27 11.59 6.48
C SER A 77 8.72 10.64 5.40
N GLY A 78 8.69 11.07 4.15
CA GLY A 78 8.18 10.23 3.07
C GLY A 78 8.56 10.70 1.68
N PHE A 79 8.07 9.99 0.70
CA PHE A 79 8.13 10.41 -0.70
C PHE A 79 6.83 10.05 -1.44
N GLU A 80 6.50 10.84 -2.44
CA GLU A 80 5.31 10.69 -3.26
C GLU A 80 5.61 11.16 -4.69
N PRO A 81 5.43 10.32 -5.72
CA PRO A 81 5.67 10.70 -7.11
C PRO A 81 4.64 11.70 -7.64
N GLY A 82 3.42 11.70 -7.11
CA GLY A 82 2.34 12.59 -7.52
C GLY A 82 2.58 14.02 -7.07
N LYS A 83 3.00 14.91 -7.98
CA LYS A 83 3.40 16.29 -7.70
C LYS A 83 2.37 17.10 -6.90
N LEU A 84 1.07 16.98 -7.22
CA LEU A 84 0.01 17.72 -6.53
C LEU A 84 -0.12 17.32 -5.04
N TYR A 85 0.10 16.03 -4.74
CA TYR A 85 -0.02 15.49 -3.40
C TYR A 85 1.25 15.73 -2.58
N SER A 86 2.41 15.55 -3.18
CA SER A 86 3.68 15.85 -2.52
C SER A 86 3.84 17.35 -2.23
N ASN A 87 3.41 18.23 -3.15
CA ASN A 87 3.39 19.67 -2.91
C ASN A 87 2.41 20.04 -1.77
N TYR A 88 1.22 19.42 -1.73
CA TYR A 88 0.30 19.64 -0.63
C TYR A 88 0.92 19.25 0.72
N ALA A 89 1.51 18.05 0.81
CA ALA A 89 2.19 17.60 2.03
C ALA A 89 3.32 18.54 2.45
N LYS A 90 4.14 18.98 1.50
CA LYS A 90 5.29 19.84 1.74
C LYS A 90 4.90 21.29 2.01
N ASP A 91 4.13 21.90 1.09
CA ASP A 91 3.91 23.35 1.08
C ASP A 91 2.75 23.78 2.00
N GLN A 92 1.72 22.93 2.17
CA GLN A 92 0.56 23.22 2.98
C GLN A 92 0.65 22.64 4.40
N LYS A 93 1.36 21.53 4.57
CA LYS A 93 1.50 20.83 5.84
C LYS A 93 2.89 20.99 6.47
N GLY A 94 3.89 21.46 5.72
CA GLY A 94 5.27 21.62 6.20
C GLY A 94 5.98 20.29 6.46
N LEU A 95 5.51 19.17 5.84
CA LEU A 95 6.05 17.85 6.07
C LEU A 95 7.33 17.61 5.27
N ASP A 96 8.23 16.77 5.80
CA ASP A 96 9.43 16.31 5.10
C ASP A 96 9.07 15.23 4.06
N VAL A 97 8.72 15.68 2.86
CA VAL A 97 8.31 14.82 1.74
C VAL A 97 9.12 15.14 0.49
N GLN A 98 9.72 14.11 -0.13
CA GLN A 98 10.38 14.25 -1.43
C GLN A 98 9.40 13.94 -2.57
N ASN A 99 9.39 14.78 -3.61
CA ASN A 99 8.62 14.52 -4.83
C ASN A 99 9.45 13.64 -5.79
N CYS A 100 9.40 12.35 -5.60
CA CYS A 100 10.11 11.37 -6.44
C CYS A 100 9.44 9.99 -6.38
N GLY A 101 9.77 9.12 -7.33
CA GLY A 101 9.52 7.69 -7.26
C GLY A 101 10.52 6.99 -6.31
N TRP A 102 10.23 5.74 -5.96
CA TRP A 102 11.07 4.94 -5.07
C TRP A 102 12.48 4.70 -5.63
N GLU A 103 12.62 4.71 -6.96
CA GLU A 103 13.89 4.54 -7.67
C GLU A 103 14.87 5.66 -7.34
N ASN A 104 14.33 6.88 -7.23
CA ASN A 104 15.10 8.12 -7.06
C ASN A 104 15.08 8.65 -5.63
N TYR A 105 14.41 7.93 -4.70
CA TYR A 105 14.43 8.35 -3.31
C TYR A 105 15.79 8.08 -2.67
N GLU A 106 16.35 9.11 -2.06
CA GLU A 106 17.62 9.07 -1.35
C GLU A 106 17.44 9.54 0.09
N CYS A 107 18.03 8.82 1.01
CA CYS A 107 18.07 9.19 2.43
C CYS A 107 19.51 9.09 2.97
N LYS A 108 19.85 10.01 3.89
CA LYS A 108 21.15 10.01 4.58
C LYS A 108 21.15 9.07 5.78
N GLU A 109 20.02 8.86 6.39
CA GLU A 109 19.85 8.11 7.63
C GLU A 109 18.91 6.92 7.42
N LYS A 110 19.07 5.92 8.26
CA LYS A 110 18.23 4.72 8.24
C LYS A 110 17.00 4.91 9.10
N PHE A 111 15.99 4.08 8.85
CA PHE A 111 14.69 4.12 9.49
C PHE A 111 14.50 2.92 10.42
N ASP A 112 13.78 3.14 11.52
CA ASP A 112 13.36 2.08 12.43
C ASP A 112 12.13 1.37 11.87
N PHE A 113 11.33 2.11 11.08
CA PHE A 113 10.11 1.58 10.48
C PHE A 113 9.89 2.17 9.09
N VAL A 114 9.56 1.33 8.12
CA VAL A 114 9.11 1.75 6.78
C VAL A 114 7.66 1.30 6.63
N THR A 115 6.78 2.20 6.20
CA THR A 115 5.37 1.89 5.89
C THR A 115 5.10 2.05 4.41
N ALA A 116 4.20 1.23 3.86
CA ALA A 116 3.66 1.42 2.52
C ALA A 116 2.19 1.00 2.50
N PHE A 117 1.30 1.95 2.21
CA PHE A 117 -0.14 1.75 2.23
C PHE A 117 -0.73 1.88 0.84
N HIS A 118 -1.18 0.77 0.26
CA HIS A 118 -1.75 0.73 -1.08
C HIS A 118 -0.81 1.30 -2.16
N VAL A 119 0.42 0.80 -2.19
CA VAL A 119 1.46 1.19 -3.15
C VAL A 119 1.95 0.00 -3.95
N PHE A 120 2.24 -1.13 -3.28
CA PHE A 120 2.93 -2.26 -3.90
C PHE A 120 2.12 -2.93 -5.00
N GLU A 121 0.78 -2.87 -4.95
CA GLU A 121 -0.11 -3.35 -6.01
C GLU A 121 0.01 -2.54 -7.32
N HIS A 122 0.56 -1.34 -7.25
CA HIS A 122 0.75 -0.45 -8.39
C HIS A 122 2.14 -0.57 -9.05
N LEU A 123 3.08 -1.25 -8.39
CA LEU A 123 4.46 -1.32 -8.85
C LEU A 123 4.65 -2.43 -9.89
N THR A 124 5.38 -2.14 -10.96
CA THR A 124 5.79 -3.14 -11.97
C THR A 124 6.86 -4.09 -11.43
N HIS A 125 7.70 -3.60 -10.54
CA HIS A 125 8.81 -4.35 -9.95
C HIS A 125 8.76 -4.38 -8.41
N PRO A 126 7.68 -4.96 -7.80
CA PRO A 126 7.47 -4.89 -6.36
C PRO A 126 8.61 -5.53 -5.55
N LEU A 127 9.26 -6.57 -6.08
CA LEU A 127 10.41 -7.21 -5.41
C LEU A 127 11.63 -6.29 -5.35
N GLN A 128 11.89 -5.52 -6.41
CA GLN A 128 13.00 -4.57 -6.42
C GLN A 128 12.72 -3.40 -5.46
N ALA A 129 11.50 -2.86 -5.49
CA ALA A 129 11.06 -1.82 -4.58
C ALA A 129 11.13 -2.26 -3.12
N PHE A 130 10.71 -3.50 -2.82
CA PHE A 130 10.80 -4.07 -1.48
C PHE A 130 12.25 -4.19 -1.00
N LYS A 131 13.16 -4.70 -1.84
CA LYS A 131 14.60 -4.76 -1.54
C LYS A 131 15.20 -3.38 -1.31
N LYS A 132 14.80 -2.39 -2.11
CA LYS A 132 15.22 -1.00 -1.91
C LYS A 132 14.70 -0.46 -0.57
N ALA A 133 13.44 -0.70 -0.22
CA ALA A 133 12.86 -0.30 1.07
C ALA A 133 13.61 -0.93 2.26
N ILE A 134 13.97 -2.22 2.16
CA ILE A 134 14.79 -2.89 3.17
C ILE A 134 16.17 -2.22 3.32
N SER A 135 16.75 -1.73 2.22
CA SER A 135 18.05 -1.05 2.27
C SER A 135 18.02 0.24 3.08
N TRP A 136 16.86 0.84 3.30
CA TRP A 136 16.69 2.03 4.14
C TRP A 136 16.48 1.72 5.63
N LEU A 137 16.23 0.45 5.99
CA LEU A 137 16.04 0.05 7.38
C LEU A 137 17.34 0.00 8.19
N ASN A 138 17.23 0.34 9.46
CA ASN A 138 18.18 -0.04 10.49
C ASN A 138 18.31 -1.58 10.58
N GLN A 139 19.32 -2.08 11.31
CA GLN A 139 19.55 -3.53 11.44
C GLN A 139 18.32 -4.26 11.98
N ASP A 140 17.65 -3.70 13.00
CA ASP A 140 16.46 -4.25 13.66
C ASP A 140 15.19 -3.54 13.20
N GLY A 141 15.25 -2.84 12.06
CA GLY A 141 14.12 -2.10 11.53
C GLY A 141 13.04 -3.02 10.97
N LEU A 142 11.80 -2.53 11.01
CA LEU A 142 10.61 -3.23 10.53
C LEU A 142 10.08 -2.57 9.25
N ILE A 143 9.42 -3.36 8.42
CA ILE A 143 8.66 -2.84 7.27
C ILE A 143 7.24 -3.35 7.29
N TYR A 144 6.27 -2.45 7.15
CA TYR A 144 4.85 -2.77 7.01
C TYR A 144 4.38 -2.50 5.60
N ILE A 145 3.81 -3.50 4.97
CA ILE A 145 3.18 -3.39 3.65
C ILE A 145 1.70 -3.72 3.79
N GLU A 146 0.84 -2.79 3.33
CA GLU A 146 -0.62 -2.97 3.26
C GLU A 146 -1.08 -2.88 1.81
N VAL A 147 -1.80 -3.88 1.35
CA VAL A 147 -2.33 -4.00 -0.02
C VAL A 147 -3.75 -4.55 0.00
N PRO A 148 -4.57 -4.30 -1.04
CA PRO A 148 -5.88 -4.92 -1.16
C PRO A 148 -5.77 -6.46 -1.19
N ASN A 149 -6.61 -7.13 -0.39
CA ASN A 149 -6.71 -8.59 -0.41
C ASN A 149 -7.45 -9.04 -1.68
N MET A 150 -6.72 -9.47 -2.71
CA MET A 150 -7.28 -9.91 -3.98
C MET A 150 -8.15 -11.15 -3.81
N ALA A 151 -7.75 -12.11 -2.96
CA ALA A 151 -8.51 -13.32 -2.72
C ALA A 151 -9.88 -13.00 -2.11
N ASN A 152 -9.94 -12.18 -1.08
CA ASN A 152 -11.19 -11.71 -0.48
C ASN A 152 -11.97 -10.82 -1.46
N GLY A 153 -11.30 -9.97 -2.21
CA GLY A 153 -11.91 -9.15 -3.26
C GLY A 153 -12.65 -9.99 -4.28
N LEU A 154 -12.02 -11.02 -4.80
CA LEU A 154 -12.64 -11.95 -5.77
C LEU A 154 -13.84 -12.70 -5.18
N LYS A 155 -13.77 -13.14 -3.91
CA LYS A 155 -14.89 -13.78 -3.20
C LYS A 155 -16.08 -12.84 -3.02
N LEU A 156 -15.84 -11.57 -2.72
CA LEU A 156 -16.89 -10.60 -2.37
C LEU A 156 -17.46 -9.85 -3.59
N LYS A 157 -16.62 -9.50 -4.56
CA LYS A 157 -16.93 -8.59 -5.66
C LYS A 157 -16.73 -9.23 -7.04
N GLY A 158 -16.14 -10.43 -7.14
CA GLY A 158 -15.73 -11.03 -8.39
C GLY A 158 -14.81 -10.11 -9.19
N PHE A 159 -15.05 -9.96 -10.49
CA PHE A 159 -14.29 -9.03 -11.35
C PHE A 159 -14.34 -7.57 -10.91
N GLY A 160 -15.30 -7.17 -10.07
CA GLY A 160 -15.37 -5.83 -9.51
C GLY A 160 -14.26 -5.51 -8.49
N SER A 161 -13.42 -6.49 -8.13
CA SER A 161 -12.19 -6.29 -7.35
C SER A 161 -10.98 -5.96 -8.21
N LEU A 162 -11.05 -6.26 -9.51
CA LEU A 162 -9.98 -5.94 -10.44
C LEU A 162 -9.96 -4.43 -10.70
N HIS A 163 -8.79 -3.87 -10.63
CA HIS A 163 -8.55 -2.45 -10.78
C HIS A 163 -7.50 -2.23 -11.88
N MET A 164 -7.78 -1.38 -12.87
CA MET A 164 -6.87 -1.21 -14.02
C MET A 164 -5.48 -0.70 -13.65
N ALA A 165 -5.38 0.04 -12.54
CA ALA A 165 -4.09 0.55 -12.07
C ALA A 165 -3.34 -0.43 -11.15
N HIS A 166 -3.91 -1.58 -10.79
CA HIS A 166 -3.20 -2.60 -10.04
C HIS A 166 -2.47 -3.52 -11.02
N THR A 167 -1.16 -3.40 -11.07
CA THR A 167 -0.28 -4.24 -11.90
C THR A 167 -0.12 -5.63 -11.32
N VAL A 168 -0.26 -5.74 -9.97
CA VAL A 168 -0.14 -7.00 -9.22
C VAL A 168 -1.32 -7.14 -8.27
N GLY A 169 -1.93 -8.33 -8.24
CA GLY A 169 -2.91 -8.70 -7.22
C GLY A 169 -2.26 -9.53 -6.13
N PHE A 170 -2.32 -9.04 -4.89
CA PHE A 170 -1.78 -9.77 -3.74
C PHE A 170 -2.86 -10.55 -3.00
N GLY A 171 -2.52 -11.78 -2.60
CA GLY A 171 -3.10 -12.52 -1.50
C GLY A 171 -2.12 -12.53 -0.32
N ARG A 172 -2.53 -13.12 0.81
CA ARG A 172 -1.69 -13.20 2.01
C ARG A 172 -0.33 -13.84 1.73
N TYR A 173 -0.35 -15.01 1.11
CA TYR A 173 0.87 -15.78 0.91
C TYR A 173 1.74 -15.23 -0.22
N SER A 174 1.17 -14.58 -1.22
CA SER A 174 1.96 -13.90 -2.26
C SER A 174 2.67 -12.66 -1.71
N LEU A 175 2.06 -11.93 -0.76
CA LEU A 175 2.74 -10.84 -0.05
C LEU A 175 3.83 -11.38 0.89
N GLU A 176 3.58 -12.51 1.60
CA GLU A 176 4.60 -13.16 2.41
C GLU A 176 5.78 -13.65 1.55
N LEU A 177 5.50 -14.18 0.35
CA LEU A 177 6.52 -14.63 -0.59
C LEU A 177 7.43 -13.49 -1.04
N LEU A 178 6.89 -12.28 -1.24
CA LEU A 178 7.67 -11.07 -1.52
C LEU A 178 8.71 -10.81 -0.42
N GLY A 179 8.30 -10.91 0.85
CA GLY A 179 9.19 -10.82 2.01
C GLY A 179 10.24 -11.91 2.02
N ALA A 180 9.83 -13.16 1.83
CA ALA A 180 10.71 -14.33 1.88
C ALA A 180 11.82 -14.29 0.82
N TYR A 181 11.52 -13.86 -0.42
CA TYR A 181 12.53 -13.64 -1.46
C TYR A 181 13.55 -12.55 -1.14
N SER A 182 13.28 -11.76 -0.12
CA SER A 182 14.13 -10.65 0.32
C SER A 182 14.80 -10.90 1.68
N GLY A 183 14.72 -12.12 2.22
CA GLY A 183 15.28 -12.46 3.53
C GLY A 183 14.53 -11.82 4.70
N MET A 184 13.22 -11.58 4.51
CA MET A 184 12.34 -11.02 5.53
C MET A 184 11.30 -12.05 5.97
N VAL A 185 10.94 -12.00 7.25
CA VAL A 185 9.95 -12.90 7.86
C VAL A 185 8.80 -12.11 8.47
N PRO A 186 7.56 -12.60 8.42
CA PRO A 186 6.43 -11.98 9.08
C PRO A 186 6.64 -11.92 10.62
N VAL A 187 6.35 -10.77 11.20
CA VAL A 187 6.23 -10.56 12.65
C VAL A 187 4.76 -10.58 13.05
N GLU A 188 3.94 -9.89 12.26
CA GLU A 188 2.48 -9.82 12.47
C GLU A 188 1.78 -9.79 11.11
N VAL A 189 0.60 -10.39 11.04
CA VAL A 189 -0.22 -10.45 9.82
C VAL A 189 -1.64 -9.98 10.14
N PHE A 190 -2.06 -8.93 9.48
CA PHE A 190 -3.42 -8.41 9.49
C PHE A 190 -4.11 -8.84 8.22
N ASP A 191 -4.98 -9.82 8.29
CA ASP A 191 -5.68 -10.40 7.13
C ASP A 191 -7.18 -10.14 7.25
N GLU A 192 -7.56 -8.92 6.91
CA GLU A 192 -8.95 -8.45 6.96
C GLU A 192 -9.44 -8.14 5.54
N TYR A 193 -10.00 -6.93 5.34
CA TYR A 193 -10.37 -6.43 4.02
C TYR A 193 -9.15 -6.14 3.15
N ASP A 194 -8.12 -5.58 3.76
CA ASP A 194 -6.79 -5.42 3.20
C ASP A 194 -5.83 -6.38 3.92
N ILE A 195 -4.73 -6.74 3.28
CA ILE A 195 -3.66 -7.52 3.90
C ILE A 195 -2.56 -6.57 4.32
N GLY A 196 -2.22 -6.61 5.60
CA GLY A 196 -1.06 -5.94 6.14
C GLY A 196 -0.09 -6.94 6.74
N ILE A 197 1.19 -6.85 6.41
CA ILE A 197 2.23 -7.69 7.02
C ILE A 197 3.35 -6.79 7.53
N ILE A 198 3.70 -6.96 8.82
CA ILE A 198 4.93 -6.42 9.39
C ILE A 198 6.02 -7.47 9.20
N PHE A 199 7.11 -7.06 8.58
CA PHE A 199 8.27 -7.91 8.33
C PHE A 199 9.49 -7.42 9.13
N LYS A 200 10.35 -8.37 9.51
CA LYS A 200 11.71 -8.14 10.01
C LYS A 200 12.71 -8.99 9.22
N LYS A 201 13.99 -8.64 9.29
CA LYS A 201 15.07 -9.50 8.78
C LYS A 201 15.06 -10.84 9.51
N GLY A 202 15.21 -11.93 8.77
CA GLY A 202 15.20 -13.27 9.34
C GLY A 202 15.31 -14.35 8.28
N GLN A 203 15.37 -15.61 8.73
CA GLN A 203 15.37 -16.76 7.84
C GLN A 203 13.92 -17.17 7.56
N PRO A 204 13.44 -17.04 6.32
CA PRO A 204 12.09 -17.43 5.96
C PRO A 204 11.88 -18.94 6.09
N ARG A 205 10.63 -19.37 6.27
CA ARG A 205 10.24 -20.77 6.07
C ARG A 205 10.46 -21.19 4.62
N PRO A 206 10.45 -22.50 4.29
CA PRO A 206 10.74 -22.98 2.95
C PRO A 206 9.87 -22.29 1.89
N LEU A 207 10.50 -21.74 0.86
CA LEU A 207 9.81 -21.00 -0.21
C LEU A 207 8.74 -21.85 -0.91
N GLU A 208 8.98 -23.15 -1.07
CA GLU A 208 8.03 -24.06 -1.72
C GLU A 208 6.74 -24.22 -0.92
N GLU A 209 6.81 -24.15 0.40
CA GLU A 209 5.62 -24.15 1.26
C GLU A 209 4.81 -22.85 1.06
N ILE A 210 5.47 -21.68 1.05
CA ILE A 210 4.79 -20.41 0.85
C ILE A 210 4.18 -20.33 -0.55
N LYS A 211 4.90 -20.80 -1.57
CA LYS A 211 4.39 -20.90 -2.97
C LYS A 211 3.15 -21.78 -3.05
N LYS A 212 3.19 -22.97 -2.43
CA LYS A 212 2.04 -23.86 -2.38
C LYS A 212 0.84 -23.19 -1.76
N ASN A 213 1.01 -22.55 -0.60
CA ASN A 213 -0.07 -21.84 0.09
C ASN A 213 -0.62 -20.68 -0.75
N SER A 214 0.26 -19.96 -1.48
CA SER A 214 -0.16 -18.89 -2.40
C SER A 214 -1.01 -19.44 -3.56
N LEU A 215 -0.65 -20.58 -4.12
CA LEU A 215 -1.45 -21.24 -5.16
C LEU A 215 -2.78 -21.74 -4.59
N ASP A 216 -2.78 -22.33 -3.40
CA ASP A 216 -3.98 -22.85 -2.74
C ASP A 216 -4.97 -21.73 -2.39
N GLU A 217 -4.48 -20.54 -2.03
CA GLU A 217 -5.29 -19.35 -1.75
C GLU A 217 -6.17 -18.95 -2.96
N PHE A 218 -5.72 -19.20 -4.18
CA PHE A 218 -6.42 -18.87 -5.42
C PHE A 218 -6.99 -20.09 -6.18
N ARG A 219 -6.81 -21.31 -5.67
CA ARG A 219 -7.20 -22.57 -6.35
C ARG A 219 -8.69 -22.63 -6.70
N ASP A 220 -9.55 -22.17 -5.79
CA ASP A 220 -10.99 -22.32 -5.92
C ASP A 220 -11.65 -21.22 -6.77
N PHE A 221 -10.84 -20.28 -7.30
CA PHE A 221 -11.35 -19.25 -8.18
C PHE A 221 -11.47 -19.75 -9.63
N ASN A 222 -12.69 -20.03 -10.06
CA ASN A 222 -12.98 -20.25 -11.46
C ASN A 222 -13.82 -19.09 -12.06
N LEU A 223 -13.73 -18.91 -13.37
CA LEU A 223 -14.38 -17.82 -14.09
C LEU A 223 -15.90 -17.75 -13.83
N LYS A 224 -16.56 -18.90 -13.69
CA LYS A 224 -18.00 -18.97 -13.45
C LYS A 224 -18.38 -18.41 -12.08
N GLN A 225 -17.61 -18.74 -11.04
CA GLN A 225 -17.85 -18.23 -9.68
C GLN A 225 -17.52 -16.73 -9.60
N VAL A 226 -16.41 -16.30 -10.17
CA VAL A 226 -16.00 -14.89 -10.20
C VAL A 226 -17.02 -14.04 -10.96
N SER A 227 -17.54 -14.53 -12.10
CA SER A 227 -18.61 -13.87 -12.87
C SER A 227 -19.92 -13.76 -12.08
N LYS A 228 -20.32 -14.83 -11.38
CA LYS A 228 -21.51 -14.83 -10.53
C LYS A 228 -21.40 -13.80 -9.40
N GLN A 229 -20.24 -13.74 -8.73
CA GLN A 229 -20.00 -12.76 -7.66
C GLN A 229 -20.02 -11.32 -8.19
N PHE A 230 -19.41 -11.07 -9.35
CA PHE A 230 -19.45 -9.77 -10.00
C PHE A 230 -20.89 -9.32 -10.30
N TRP A 231 -21.72 -10.21 -10.82
CA TRP A 231 -23.13 -9.93 -11.11
C TRP A 231 -23.91 -9.59 -9.81
N LEU A 232 -23.78 -10.39 -8.77
CA LEU A 232 -24.39 -10.14 -7.45
C LEU A 232 -23.93 -8.82 -6.82
N TYR A 233 -22.64 -8.51 -6.91
CA TYR A 233 -22.07 -7.26 -6.44
C TYR A 233 -22.65 -6.05 -7.18
N SER A 234 -22.76 -6.14 -8.49
CA SER A 234 -23.29 -5.09 -9.36
C SER A 234 -24.75 -4.77 -9.04
N ILE A 235 -25.57 -5.80 -8.83
CA ILE A 235 -26.98 -5.65 -8.43
C ILE A 235 -27.06 -4.94 -7.06
N ARG A 236 -26.32 -5.42 -6.04
CA ARG A 236 -26.30 -4.80 -4.71
C ARG A 236 -25.90 -3.33 -4.75
N LYS A 237 -24.95 -2.97 -5.62
CA LYS A 237 -24.51 -1.58 -5.82
C LYS A 237 -25.61 -0.70 -6.41
N LEU A 238 -26.40 -1.23 -7.36
CA LEU A 238 -27.54 -0.54 -7.94
C LEU A 238 -28.66 -0.28 -6.92
N TYR A 239 -29.01 -1.28 -6.10
CA TYR A 239 -30.00 -1.12 -5.03
C TYR A 239 -29.58 -0.08 -4.00
N LYS A 240 -28.32 -0.11 -3.52
CA LYS A 240 -27.80 0.90 -2.58
C LYS A 240 -27.81 2.33 -3.15
N LYS A 241 -27.68 2.49 -4.47
CA LYS A 241 -27.73 3.81 -5.12
C LYS A 241 -29.17 4.35 -5.24
N ARG A 242 -30.18 3.46 -5.36
CA ARG A 242 -31.61 3.82 -5.39
C ARG A 242 -32.17 4.19 -4.02
N SER A 243 -31.69 3.55 -2.94
CA SER A 243 -32.15 3.84 -1.56
C SER A 243 -31.53 5.10 -0.95
N ARG A 244 -30.63 5.79 -1.64
CA ARG A 244 -29.98 7.06 -1.24
C ARG A 244 -30.47 8.27 -2.04
N ARG A 245 -31.43 8.08 -2.93
CA ARG A 245 -32.22 9.13 -3.61
C ARG A 245 -33.60 9.23 -3.01
#